data_73b10730df2e5e03b72f6a2c942ba00b
#
_entry.id   73b10730df2e5e03b72f6a2c942ba00b
#
_cell.length_a   1.000
_cell.length_b   1.000
_cell.length_c   1.000
_cell.angle_alpha   90.00
_cell.angle_beta   90.00
_cell.angle_gamma   90.00
#
_symmetry.space_group_name_H-M   'P 1'
#
loop_
_entity.id
_entity.type
_entity.pdbx_description
1 polymer ?
#
loop_
_entity_poly.entity_id
_entity_poly.type
_entity_poly.pdbx_seq_one_letter_code
_entity_poly.pdbx_strand_id
1 'polypeptide(L)'
;MVNNVKLGKNMRSVSIVGVGATPFFNGVENKTYKGLTNGELFGHAALDAMKDAGVEPRDVQYFFHGSANPHVLNNCITPNLQVADWFGMRGKGSISHSEGCCTGYIALEEAVLAVASGAYDIVLTGCSEQGTGMPDGNTPDHMRVPLTSEVLFPDLDSIFDRAYGRYLGGGPGMNHDDWINYYAKENGLSADVIDDVLAHQAYHFRRAAALCPRAIRRTTFEEMAKEAGYDDVWEYMKSPNNPKMTQYLRTSSDSCVADGAAACIVVPTEMAGQFTDKPIEVLGIGASVLDAIVPHLEKKATAEAARQVYELTGLTA
;
A
#
# COMPACT_ATOMS: atom_id res chain seq x y z
N MET A 1 -0.96 16.61 24.37
CA MET A 1 -1.89 15.45 24.44
C MET A 1 -2.44 15.24 23.06
N VAL A 2 -2.09 14.15 22.43
CA VAL A 2 -2.68 13.76 21.15
C VAL A 2 -4.09 13.27 21.48
N ASN A 3 -5.10 13.92 20.91
CA ASN A 3 -6.48 13.44 21.04
C ASN A 3 -6.66 12.23 20.13
N ASN A 4 -6.43 11.03 20.69
CA ASN A 4 -6.73 9.80 20.00
C ASN A 4 -8.23 9.72 19.74
N VAL A 5 -8.61 9.45 18.50
CA VAL A 5 -10.00 9.14 18.17
C VAL A 5 -10.33 7.78 18.80
N LYS A 6 -11.13 7.81 19.87
CA LYS A 6 -11.61 6.59 20.51
C LYS A 6 -12.86 6.10 19.79
N LEU A 7 -12.70 5.12 18.92
CA LEU A 7 -13.85 4.36 18.44
C LEU A 7 -14.53 3.71 19.64
N GLY A 8 -15.84 3.87 19.78
CA GLY A 8 -16.64 3.15 20.76
C GLY A 8 -17.15 3.92 21.97
N LYS A 9 -16.62 5.09 22.35
CA LYS A 9 -17.19 5.80 23.52
C LYS A 9 -18.34 6.76 23.17
N ASN A 10 -18.27 7.38 21.99
CA ASN A 10 -19.34 8.20 21.42
C ASN A 10 -19.50 7.94 19.91
N MET A 11 -18.92 6.87 19.40
CA MET A 11 -18.94 6.44 18.01
C MET A 11 -19.38 4.99 17.92
N ARG A 12 -19.94 4.58 16.79
CA ARG A 12 -20.29 3.19 16.53
C ARG A 12 -19.03 2.35 16.31
N SER A 13 -19.04 1.10 16.76
CA SER A 13 -18.05 0.11 16.32
C SER A 13 -18.22 -0.16 14.82
N VAL A 14 -17.12 -0.45 14.15
CA VAL A 14 -17.06 -0.59 12.69
C VAL A 14 -16.46 -1.92 12.30
N SER A 15 -17.01 -2.54 11.26
CA SER A 15 -16.53 -3.79 10.72
C SER A 15 -16.37 -3.75 9.20
N ILE A 16 -15.38 -4.48 8.70
CA ILE A 16 -15.20 -4.80 7.29
C ILE A 16 -15.99 -6.09 7.02
N VAL A 17 -16.85 -6.08 6.00
CA VAL A 17 -17.77 -7.19 5.69
C VAL A 17 -17.58 -7.76 4.30
N GLY A 18 -16.80 -7.13 3.44
CA GLY A 18 -16.45 -7.66 2.13
C GLY A 18 -15.13 -7.06 1.66
N VAL A 19 -14.35 -7.87 0.96
CA VAL A 19 -13.04 -7.49 0.44
C VAL A 19 -12.87 -7.92 -1.01
N GLY A 20 -12.14 -7.12 -1.76
CA GLY A 20 -11.79 -7.43 -3.15
C GLY A 20 -10.41 -6.90 -3.50
N ALA A 21 -9.72 -7.61 -4.38
CA ALA A 21 -8.44 -7.14 -4.88
C ALA A 21 -8.13 -7.76 -6.25
N THR A 22 -7.55 -6.99 -7.13
CA THR A 22 -6.95 -7.51 -8.36
C THR A 22 -5.69 -8.32 -8.04
N PRO A 23 -5.19 -9.18 -8.94
CA PRO A 23 -3.79 -9.55 -8.90
C PRO A 23 -2.92 -8.30 -9.00
N PHE A 24 -1.76 -8.31 -8.33
CA PHE A 24 -0.73 -7.29 -8.50
C PHE A 24 0.17 -7.69 -9.67
N PHE A 25 0.44 -6.77 -10.58
CA PHE A 25 1.08 -7.08 -11.84
C PHE A 25 1.99 -5.94 -12.32
N ASN A 26 2.87 -6.25 -13.26
CA ASN A 26 3.56 -5.25 -14.06
C ASN A 26 2.73 -5.00 -15.33
N GLY A 27 2.20 -3.80 -15.51
CA GLY A 27 1.32 -3.45 -16.63
C GLY A 27 1.98 -3.60 -18.01
N VAL A 28 3.31 -3.60 -18.07
CA VAL A 28 4.05 -3.88 -19.33
C VAL A 28 3.95 -5.35 -19.72
N GLU A 29 4.00 -6.25 -18.75
CA GLU A 29 4.04 -7.70 -18.95
C GLU A 29 2.66 -8.35 -18.93
N ASN A 30 1.74 -7.82 -18.11
CA ASN A 30 0.42 -8.39 -17.93
C ASN A 30 -0.53 -7.97 -19.05
N LYS A 31 -0.97 -8.94 -19.85
CA LYS A 31 -1.88 -8.69 -20.97
C LYS A 31 -3.35 -8.51 -20.55
N THR A 32 -3.75 -9.02 -19.40
CA THR A 32 -5.15 -9.04 -18.94
C THR A 32 -5.59 -7.65 -18.46
N TYR A 33 -4.73 -6.97 -17.69
CA TYR A 33 -5.03 -5.66 -17.11
C TYR A 33 -4.33 -4.50 -17.79
N LYS A 34 -3.51 -4.81 -18.83
CA LYS A 34 -2.85 -3.79 -19.63
C LYS A 34 -3.88 -2.90 -20.32
N GLY A 35 -3.73 -1.60 -20.15
CA GLY A 35 -4.59 -0.62 -20.80
C GLY A 35 -5.84 -0.26 -19.99
N LEU A 36 -6.08 -0.88 -18.82
CA LEU A 36 -7.09 -0.40 -17.90
C LEU A 36 -6.64 0.93 -17.28
N THR A 37 -7.60 1.81 -17.08
CA THR A 37 -7.38 3.02 -16.29
C THR A 37 -7.31 2.69 -14.80
N ASN A 38 -6.81 3.62 -14.01
CA ASN A 38 -6.79 3.51 -12.56
C ASN A 38 -8.19 3.27 -11.96
N GLY A 39 -9.21 3.98 -12.50
CA GLY A 39 -10.60 3.81 -12.10
C GLY A 39 -11.17 2.44 -12.45
N GLU A 40 -10.80 1.86 -13.60
CA GLU A 40 -11.19 0.49 -13.97
C GLU A 40 -10.56 -0.56 -13.07
N LEU A 41 -9.29 -0.41 -12.72
CA LEU A 41 -8.62 -1.28 -11.76
C LEU A 41 -9.33 -1.24 -10.40
N PHE A 42 -9.62 -0.04 -9.90
CA PHE A 42 -10.39 0.11 -8.66
C PHE A 42 -11.75 -0.57 -8.77
N GLY A 43 -12.44 -0.38 -9.88
CA GLY A 43 -13.75 -0.98 -10.10
C GLY A 43 -13.76 -2.50 -10.06
N HIS A 44 -12.74 -3.17 -10.60
CA HIS A 44 -12.62 -4.62 -10.45
C HIS A 44 -12.54 -5.03 -8.98
N ALA A 45 -11.70 -4.37 -8.20
CA ALA A 45 -11.59 -4.65 -6.76
C ALA A 45 -12.88 -4.30 -6.00
N ALA A 46 -13.51 -3.18 -6.34
CA ALA A 46 -14.76 -2.72 -5.74
C ALA A 46 -15.92 -3.69 -5.99
N LEU A 47 -16.07 -4.19 -7.22
CA LEU A 47 -17.08 -5.17 -7.57
C LEU A 47 -16.87 -6.51 -6.83
N ASP A 48 -15.61 -6.95 -6.69
CA ASP A 48 -15.29 -8.14 -5.90
C ASP A 48 -15.64 -7.94 -4.42
N ALA A 49 -15.32 -6.78 -3.84
CA ALA A 49 -15.67 -6.45 -2.45
C ALA A 49 -17.19 -6.39 -2.23
N MET A 50 -17.92 -5.76 -3.15
CA MET A 50 -19.38 -5.71 -3.10
C MET A 50 -19.99 -7.10 -3.21
N LYS A 51 -19.48 -7.94 -4.12
CA LYS A 51 -19.93 -9.34 -4.28
C LYS A 51 -19.67 -10.17 -3.02
N ASP A 52 -18.51 -10.00 -2.38
CA ASP A 52 -18.14 -10.69 -1.15
C ASP A 52 -19.08 -10.30 0.01
N ALA A 53 -19.49 -9.03 0.09
CA ALA A 53 -20.45 -8.54 1.06
C ALA A 53 -21.94 -8.78 0.69
N GLY A 54 -22.23 -9.22 -0.53
CA GLY A 54 -23.60 -9.29 -1.03
C GLY A 54 -24.27 -7.92 -1.21
N VAL A 55 -23.48 -6.88 -1.48
CA VAL A 55 -23.91 -5.47 -1.65
C VAL A 55 -23.89 -5.11 -3.13
N GLU A 56 -24.88 -4.36 -3.59
CA GLU A 56 -24.90 -3.79 -4.94
C GLU A 56 -24.47 -2.30 -4.92
N PRO A 57 -24.01 -1.73 -6.06
CA PRO A 57 -23.62 -0.33 -6.14
C PRO A 57 -24.70 0.65 -5.63
N ARG A 58 -25.98 0.32 -5.80
CA ARG A 58 -27.11 1.14 -5.32
C ARG A 58 -27.16 1.25 -3.79
N ASP A 59 -26.68 0.23 -3.07
CA ASP A 59 -26.72 0.15 -1.61
C ASP A 59 -25.59 0.95 -0.95
N VAL A 60 -24.48 1.17 -1.66
CA VAL A 60 -23.37 1.99 -1.20
C VAL A 60 -23.81 3.45 -1.09
N GLN A 61 -23.59 4.08 0.05
CA GLN A 61 -23.99 5.45 0.33
C GLN A 61 -22.89 6.47 0.01
N TYR A 62 -21.65 6.09 0.21
CA TYR A 62 -20.47 6.91 -0.02
C TYR A 62 -19.27 6.06 -0.42
N PHE A 63 -18.31 6.61 -1.15
CA PHE A 63 -17.07 5.90 -1.42
C PHE A 63 -15.82 6.78 -1.31
N PHE A 64 -14.76 6.16 -0.80
CA PHE A 64 -13.43 6.73 -0.69
C PHE A 64 -12.50 5.98 -1.64
N HIS A 65 -11.82 6.71 -2.51
CA HIS A 65 -10.86 6.14 -3.45
C HIS A 65 -9.52 6.82 -3.30
N GLY A 66 -8.46 6.03 -3.22
CA GLY A 66 -7.10 6.50 -3.15
C GLY A 66 -6.29 6.15 -4.39
N SER A 67 -5.40 7.06 -4.75
CA SER A 67 -4.31 6.82 -5.71
C SER A 67 -3.15 7.73 -5.34
N ALA A 68 -1.95 7.18 -5.27
CA ALA A 68 -0.78 7.92 -4.79
C ALA A 68 -0.43 9.12 -5.68
N ASN A 69 -0.57 8.99 -6.99
CA ASN A 69 -0.24 10.06 -7.92
C ASN A 69 -1.11 10.03 -9.20
N PRO A 70 -2.42 10.24 -9.09
CA PRO A 70 -3.33 10.15 -10.24
C PRO A 70 -3.06 11.21 -11.31
N HIS A 71 -2.52 12.37 -10.93
CA HIS A 71 -2.27 13.47 -11.85
C HIS A 71 -1.14 13.16 -12.84
N VAL A 72 -0.07 12.54 -12.35
CA VAL A 72 1.13 12.27 -13.16
C VAL A 72 0.96 10.98 -13.96
N LEU A 73 0.44 9.92 -13.31
CA LEU A 73 0.42 8.60 -13.91
C LEU A 73 -0.77 8.40 -14.85
N ASN A 74 -1.90 9.04 -14.58
CA ASN A 74 -3.14 8.80 -15.32
C ASN A 74 -3.73 10.09 -15.95
N ASN A 75 -3.06 11.22 -15.83
CA ASN A 75 -3.57 12.54 -16.24
C ASN A 75 -4.99 12.83 -15.72
N CYS A 76 -5.33 12.32 -14.57
CA CYS A 76 -6.67 12.35 -14.01
C CYS A 76 -6.72 13.22 -12.76
N ILE A 77 -7.42 14.34 -12.82
CA ILE A 77 -7.60 15.25 -11.68
C ILE A 77 -8.85 14.90 -10.83
N THR A 78 -9.71 14.04 -11.36
CA THR A 78 -10.96 13.63 -10.68
C THR A 78 -11.19 12.12 -10.87
N PRO A 79 -10.35 11.26 -10.28
CA PRO A 79 -10.45 9.81 -10.49
C PRO A 79 -11.81 9.23 -10.11
N ASN A 80 -12.51 9.84 -9.16
CA ASN A 80 -13.81 9.38 -8.71
C ASN A 80 -14.91 9.51 -9.76
N LEU A 81 -14.79 10.41 -10.74
CA LEU A 81 -15.75 10.50 -11.84
C LEU A 81 -15.76 9.22 -12.67
N GLN A 82 -14.59 8.61 -12.90
CA GLN A 82 -14.51 7.35 -13.63
C GLN A 82 -15.19 6.22 -12.86
N VAL A 83 -14.92 6.11 -11.56
CA VAL A 83 -15.57 5.11 -10.69
C VAL A 83 -17.08 5.28 -10.70
N ALA A 84 -17.56 6.51 -10.51
CA ALA A 84 -18.99 6.79 -10.47
C ALA A 84 -19.71 6.43 -11.79
N ASP A 85 -19.06 6.70 -12.92
CA ASP A 85 -19.66 6.46 -14.23
C ASP A 85 -19.69 4.97 -14.60
N TRP A 86 -18.63 4.23 -14.28
CA TRP A 86 -18.46 2.87 -14.77
C TRP A 86 -19.02 1.78 -13.88
N PHE A 87 -19.16 2.05 -12.57
CA PHE A 87 -19.54 1.04 -11.59
C PHE A 87 -20.86 1.31 -10.86
N GLY A 88 -21.72 2.14 -11.45
CA GLY A 88 -23.04 2.39 -10.89
C GLY A 88 -23.05 3.30 -9.66
N MET A 89 -21.99 4.06 -9.42
CA MET A 89 -21.87 5.00 -8.31
C MET A 89 -22.40 6.40 -8.59
N ARG A 90 -23.06 6.62 -9.72
CA ARG A 90 -23.66 7.91 -10.07
C ARG A 90 -24.58 8.43 -8.97
N GLY A 91 -24.40 9.69 -8.61
CA GLY A 91 -25.19 10.34 -7.55
C GLY A 91 -24.73 10.01 -6.13
N LYS A 92 -23.68 9.25 -5.95
CA LYS A 92 -23.07 8.98 -4.64
C LYS A 92 -22.05 10.07 -4.28
N GLY A 93 -21.94 10.38 -2.99
CA GLY A 93 -20.85 11.19 -2.49
C GLY A 93 -19.52 10.43 -2.55
N SER A 94 -18.43 11.15 -2.79
CA SER A 94 -17.10 10.55 -2.83
C SER A 94 -16.00 11.54 -2.50
N ILE A 95 -14.88 11.02 -1.99
CA ILE A 95 -13.62 11.74 -1.83
C ILE A 95 -12.49 10.92 -2.46
N SER A 96 -11.53 11.63 -3.04
CA SER A 96 -10.28 11.04 -3.52
C SER A 96 -9.12 11.47 -2.62
N HIS A 97 -8.25 10.52 -2.28
CA HIS A 97 -7.06 10.74 -1.45
C HIS A 97 -5.78 10.54 -2.27
N SER A 98 -4.75 11.30 -1.91
CA SER A 98 -3.41 11.18 -2.49
C SER A 98 -2.38 11.55 -1.42
N GLU A 99 -1.83 10.53 -0.77
CA GLU A 99 -0.82 10.64 0.31
C GLU A 99 0.32 9.65 0.08
N GLY A 100 0.82 9.62 -1.14
CA GLY A 100 1.92 8.73 -1.52
C GLY A 100 1.62 7.27 -1.17
N CYS A 101 2.57 6.58 -0.58
CA CYS A 101 2.46 5.15 -0.23
C CYS A 101 1.41 4.85 0.86
N CYS A 102 0.97 5.86 1.63
CA CYS A 102 -0.02 5.71 2.70
C CYS A 102 -1.46 5.89 2.22
N THR A 103 -1.68 6.22 0.96
CA THR A 103 -2.99 6.61 0.40
C THR A 103 -4.09 5.59 0.70
N GLY A 104 -3.83 4.29 0.54
CA GLY A 104 -4.82 3.25 0.79
C GLY A 104 -5.24 3.16 2.27
N TYR A 105 -4.29 3.41 3.18
CA TYR A 105 -4.59 3.49 4.60
C TYR A 105 -5.47 4.69 4.94
N ILE A 106 -5.16 5.88 4.40
CA ILE A 106 -5.97 7.09 4.62
C ILE A 106 -7.40 6.89 4.11
N ALA A 107 -7.57 6.30 2.93
CA ALA A 107 -8.90 6.01 2.40
C ALA A 107 -9.72 5.08 3.33
N LEU A 108 -9.07 4.07 3.92
CA LEU A 108 -9.70 3.19 4.91
C LEU A 108 -10.01 3.93 6.22
N GLU A 109 -9.09 4.73 6.73
CA GLU A 109 -9.28 5.55 7.94
C GLU A 109 -10.50 6.45 7.81
N GLU A 110 -10.62 7.19 6.72
CA GLU A 110 -11.75 8.08 6.47
C GLU A 110 -13.08 7.31 6.35
N ALA A 111 -13.09 6.16 5.70
CA ALA A 111 -14.28 5.31 5.61
C ALA A 111 -14.73 4.82 6.99
N VAL A 112 -13.77 4.37 7.81
CA VAL A 112 -14.05 3.95 9.19
C VAL A 112 -14.60 5.11 10.02
N LEU A 113 -14.01 6.29 9.93
CA LEU A 113 -14.50 7.49 10.62
C LEU A 113 -15.89 7.91 10.14
N ALA A 114 -16.18 7.84 8.85
CA ALA A 114 -17.49 8.15 8.29
C ALA A 114 -18.58 7.21 8.82
N VAL A 115 -18.31 5.91 8.91
CA VAL A 115 -19.23 4.93 9.49
C VAL A 115 -19.34 5.10 11.01
N ALA A 116 -18.21 5.24 11.69
CA ALA A 116 -18.17 5.40 13.16
C ALA A 116 -18.92 6.63 13.64
N SER A 117 -18.85 7.74 12.89
CA SER A 117 -19.58 8.98 13.19
C SER A 117 -21.09 8.87 13.01
N GLY A 118 -21.59 7.85 12.32
CA GLY A 118 -22.99 7.69 11.97
C GLY A 118 -23.46 8.46 10.74
N ALA A 119 -22.52 9.04 9.97
CA ALA A 119 -22.86 9.75 8.74
C ALA A 119 -23.35 8.79 7.64
N TYR A 120 -22.79 7.58 7.59
CA TYR A 120 -23.12 6.54 6.62
C TYR A 120 -23.13 5.16 7.27
N ASP A 121 -23.87 4.22 6.65
CA ASP A 121 -23.96 2.83 7.11
C ASP A 121 -23.23 1.84 6.17
N ILE A 122 -23.24 2.10 4.87
CA ILE A 122 -22.56 1.23 3.88
C ILE A 122 -21.61 2.09 3.06
N VAL A 123 -20.33 1.90 3.29
CA VAL A 123 -19.27 2.67 2.66
C VAL A 123 -18.32 1.74 1.90
N LEU A 124 -18.02 2.09 0.66
CA LEU A 124 -16.97 1.46 -0.13
C LEU A 124 -15.68 2.27 0.03
N THR A 125 -14.57 1.59 0.24
CA THR A 125 -13.25 2.24 0.27
C THR A 125 -12.19 1.38 -0.39
N GLY A 126 -11.15 2.00 -0.89
CA GLY A 126 -10.00 1.31 -1.43
C GLY A 126 -9.05 2.21 -2.18
N CYS A 127 -8.05 1.58 -2.75
CA CYS A 127 -6.97 2.26 -3.46
C CYS A 127 -6.63 1.49 -4.74
N SER A 128 -6.23 2.22 -5.74
CA SER A 128 -5.69 1.63 -6.97
C SER A 128 -4.48 2.43 -7.44
N GLU A 129 -3.53 1.71 -8.03
CA GLU A 129 -2.38 2.33 -8.66
C GLU A 129 -2.09 1.67 -10.01
N GLN A 130 -1.81 2.50 -10.99
CA GLN A 130 -1.39 2.09 -12.31
C GLN A 130 -0.22 2.97 -12.73
N GLY A 131 0.98 2.50 -12.48
CA GLY A 131 2.22 3.24 -12.72
C GLY A 131 3.19 2.54 -13.67
N THR A 132 2.97 1.27 -14.00
CA THR A 132 3.90 0.47 -14.81
C THR A 132 3.54 0.44 -16.31
N GLY A 133 2.39 0.97 -16.69
CA GLY A 133 1.99 1.02 -18.09
C GLY A 133 1.03 2.17 -18.39
N MET A 134 0.98 2.59 -19.64
CA MET A 134 0.01 3.59 -20.08
C MET A 134 -1.37 2.96 -20.29
N PRO A 135 -2.46 3.67 -19.97
CA PRO A 135 -3.82 3.14 -19.99
C PRO A 135 -4.29 2.69 -21.39
N ASP A 136 -3.83 3.35 -22.44
CA ASP A 136 -4.33 3.13 -23.79
C ASP A 136 -3.85 1.84 -24.45
N GLY A 137 -2.91 1.12 -23.85
CA GLY A 137 -2.35 -0.12 -24.39
C GLY A 137 -1.66 0.01 -25.74
N ASN A 138 -1.82 1.14 -26.42
CA ASN A 138 -1.32 1.42 -27.77
C ASN A 138 -0.10 2.34 -27.75
N THR A 139 0.21 2.96 -26.61
CA THR A 139 1.38 3.83 -26.50
C THR A 139 2.66 3.04 -26.74
N PRO A 140 3.46 3.42 -27.76
CA PRO A 140 4.73 2.76 -28.04
C PRO A 140 5.64 2.76 -26.81
N ASP A 141 6.42 1.69 -26.64
CA ASP A 141 7.29 1.52 -25.47
C ASP A 141 8.26 2.69 -25.23
N HIS A 142 8.72 3.33 -26.29
CA HIS A 142 9.61 4.49 -26.21
C HIS A 142 8.91 5.80 -25.76
N MET A 143 7.58 5.83 -25.77
CA MET A 143 6.77 6.96 -25.27
C MET A 143 6.20 6.67 -23.87
N ARG A 144 6.38 5.46 -23.35
CA ARG A 144 5.99 5.16 -21.99
C ARG A 144 6.92 5.92 -21.06
N VAL A 145 6.30 6.57 -20.11
CA VAL A 145 7.07 7.27 -19.09
C VAL A 145 7.79 6.21 -18.25
N PRO A 146 9.14 6.23 -18.21
CA PRO A 146 9.86 5.31 -17.35
C PRO A 146 9.41 5.48 -15.90
N LEU A 147 9.25 4.40 -15.19
CA LEU A 147 9.07 4.38 -13.74
C LEU A 147 10.37 4.85 -13.05
N THR A 148 10.70 6.11 -13.23
CA THR A 148 11.75 6.73 -12.47
C THR A 148 11.14 7.39 -11.23
N SER A 149 11.90 7.46 -10.15
CA SER A 149 11.51 8.22 -8.97
C SER A 149 11.11 9.66 -9.30
N GLU A 150 11.69 10.23 -10.35
CA GLU A 150 11.41 11.59 -10.85
C GLU A 150 9.99 11.73 -11.41
N VAL A 151 9.42 10.66 -11.96
CA VAL A 151 8.08 10.67 -12.56
C VAL A 151 7.03 10.20 -11.57
N LEU A 152 7.33 9.14 -10.83
CA LEU A 152 6.42 8.59 -9.82
C LEU A 152 6.30 9.50 -8.61
N PHE A 153 7.37 10.17 -8.26
CA PHE A 153 7.46 10.92 -7.01
C PHE A 153 8.17 12.26 -7.21
N PRO A 154 7.65 13.18 -8.07
CA PRO A 154 8.27 14.47 -8.25
C PRO A 154 8.37 15.25 -6.95
N ASP A 155 7.54 14.93 -5.97
CA ASP A 155 7.51 15.56 -4.66
C ASP A 155 8.44 14.89 -3.64
N LEU A 156 8.91 13.66 -3.87
CA LEU A 156 9.91 13.04 -3.01
C LEU A 156 11.21 13.86 -2.96
N ASP A 157 11.58 14.48 -4.08
CA ASP A 157 12.70 15.41 -4.13
C ASP A 157 12.50 16.66 -3.25
N SER A 158 11.25 17.01 -2.93
CA SER A 158 10.96 18.14 -2.04
C SER A 158 10.91 17.76 -0.57
N ILE A 159 10.66 16.49 -0.28
CA ILE A 159 10.67 15.93 1.07
C ILE A 159 12.11 15.67 1.55
N PHE A 160 12.97 15.22 0.63
CA PHE A 160 14.38 14.96 0.88
C PHE A 160 15.17 16.01 0.13
N ASP A 161 15.85 16.88 0.80
CA ASP A 161 16.65 17.99 0.30
C ASP A 161 16.97 17.93 -1.22
N ARG A 162 16.27 18.73 -2.02
CA ARG A 162 16.43 18.81 -3.48
C ARG A 162 17.86 19.03 -3.94
N ALA A 163 18.68 19.71 -3.11
CA ALA A 163 20.06 20.01 -3.44
C ALA A 163 20.97 18.78 -3.31
N TYR A 164 20.63 17.82 -2.46
CA TYR A 164 21.44 16.64 -2.19
C TYR A 164 20.86 15.35 -2.76
N GLY A 165 19.61 15.05 -2.48
CA GLY A 165 18.96 13.78 -2.86
C GLY A 165 18.95 13.57 -4.37
N ARG A 166 18.63 14.61 -5.13
CA ARG A 166 18.54 14.53 -6.60
C ARG A 166 19.88 14.24 -7.27
N TYR A 167 20.95 14.87 -6.80
CA TYR A 167 22.30 14.69 -7.38
C TYR A 167 22.94 13.36 -6.98
N LEU A 168 22.50 12.75 -5.89
CA LEU A 168 22.97 11.46 -5.44
C LEU A 168 22.18 10.28 -6.05
N GLY A 169 21.20 10.55 -6.93
CA GLY A 169 20.34 9.51 -7.49
C GLY A 169 19.33 8.97 -6.48
N GLY A 170 18.93 9.82 -5.52
CA GLY A 170 18.06 9.45 -4.42
C GLY A 170 16.73 8.90 -4.91
N GLY A 171 16.32 7.80 -4.30
CA GLY A 171 15.02 7.18 -4.46
C GLY A 171 14.60 6.54 -3.14
N PRO A 172 13.41 5.96 -3.04
CA PRO A 172 12.90 5.35 -1.80
C PRO A 172 13.89 4.38 -1.14
N GLY A 173 14.62 3.59 -1.95
CA GLY A 173 15.64 2.65 -1.44
C GLY A 173 16.77 3.34 -0.69
N MET A 174 17.27 4.48 -1.16
CA MET A 174 18.33 5.23 -0.46
C MET A 174 17.84 5.77 0.87
N ASN A 175 16.61 6.26 0.93
CA ASN A 175 16.04 6.76 2.17
C ASN A 175 15.88 5.67 3.22
N HIS A 176 15.46 4.48 2.80
CA HIS A 176 15.41 3.32 3.68
C HIS A 176 16.79 2.92 4.17
N ASP A 177 17.81 3.00 3.30
CA ASP A 177 19.20 2.71 3.66
C ASP A 177 19.74 3.70 4.70
N ASP A 178 19.42 4.99 4.57
CA ASP A 178 19.78 6.01 5.56
C ASP A 178 19.14 5.72 6.92
N TRP A 179 17.86 5.34 6.96
CA TRP A 179 17.18 4.98 8.20
C TRP A 179 17.79 3.73 8.84
N ILE A 180 18.15 2.73 8.04
CA ILE A 180 18.83 1.54 8.50
C ILE A 180 20.21 1.90 9.07
N ASN A 181 20.96 2.76 8.39
CA ASN A 181 22.28 3.21 8.84
C ASN A 181 22.20 3.93 10.21
N TYR A 182 21.23 4.77 10.38
CA TYR A 182 20.97 5.42 11.67
C TYR A 182 20.62 4.39 12.75
N TYR A 183 19.67 3.52 12.48
CA TYR A 183 19.26 2.48 13.42
C TYR A 183 20.43 1.59 13.82
N ALA A 184 21.25 1.20 12.87
CA ALA A 184 22.45 0.39 13.13
C ALA A 184 23.45 1.10 14.04
N LYS A 185 23.73 2.37 13.78
CA LYS A 185 24.63 3.20 14.59
C LYS A 185 24.14 3.38 16.01
N GLU A 186 22.88 3.73 16.20
CA GLU A 186 22.31 3.92 17.54
C GLU A 186 22.29 2.67 18.39
N ASN A 187 22.09 1.52 17.75
CA ASN A 187 21.99 0.25 18.45
C ASN A 187 23.32 -0.53 18.44
N GLY A 188 24.41 0.05 17.91
CA GLY A 188 25.72 -0.59 17.85
C GLY A 188 25.73 -1.87 17.00
N LEU A 189 24.88 -1.96 15.97
CA LEU A 189 24.75 -3.13 15.12
C LEU A 189 25.76 -3.08 13.98
N SER A 190 26.39 -4.22 13.70
CA SER A 190 27.29 -4.35 12.53
C SER A 190 26.48 -4.49 11.23
N ALA A 191 27.13 -4.22 10.10
CA ALA A 191 26.54 -4.40 8.79
C ALA A 191 26.13 -5.85 8.51
N ASP A 192 26.87 -6.82 9.06
CA ASP A 192 26.56 -8.25 8.92
C ASP A 192 25.27 -8.62 9.65
N VAL A 193 25.07 -8.10 10.87
CA VAL A 193 23.81 -8.29 11.62
C VAL A 193 22.62 -7.71 10.86
N ILE A 194 22.78 -6.54 10.27
CA ILE A 194 21.73 -5.94 9.46
C ILE A 194 21.46 -6.76 8.20
N ASP A 195 22.49 -7.22 7.51
CA ASP A 195 22.36 -8.08 6.32
C ASP A 195 21.60 -9.38 6.65
N ASP A 196 21.89 -10.00 7.79
CA ASP A 196 21.18 -11.18 8.27
C ASP A 196 19.69 -10.89 8.55
N VAL A 197 19.39 -9.83 9.27
CA VAL A 197 18.00 -9.44 9.59
C VAL A 197 17.20 -9.18 8.31
N LEU A 198 17.75 -8.44 7.37
CA LEU A 198 17.09 -8.12 6.10
C LEU A 198 16.92 -9.37 5.23
N ALA A 199 17.89 -10.27 5.22
CA ALA A 199 17.78 -11.55 4.52
C ALA A 199 16.64 -12.40 5.08
N HIS A 200 16.55 -12.55 6.40
CA HIS A 200 15.45 -13.27 7.06
C HIS A 200 14.10 -12.63 6.79
N GLN A 201 14.00 -11.31 6.87
CA GLN A 201 12.79 -10.59 6.55
C GLN A 201 12.34 -10.87 5.11
N ALA A 202 13.23 -10.68 4.14
CA ALA A 202 12.94 -10.93 2.73
C ALA A 202 12.51 -12.38 2.48
N TYR A 203 13.18 -13.33 3.11
CA TYR A 203 12.87 -14.76 3.02
C TYR A 203 11.43 -15.06 3.50
N HIS A 204 11.04 -14.58 4.66
CA HIS A 204 9.70 -14.81 5.20
C HIS A 204 8.61 -14.15 4.35
N PHE A 205 8.81 -12.92 3.90
CA PHE A 205 7.86 -12.24 3.01
C PHE A 205 7.71 -12.96 1.67
N ARG A 206 8.81 -13.47 1.10
CA ARG A 206 8.75 -14.21 -0.17
C ARG A 206 8.01 -15.53 -0.03
N ARG A 207 8.17 -16.25 1.07
CA ARG A 207 7.39 -17.46 1.35
C ARG A 207 5.91 -17.15 1.50
N ALA A 208 5.55 -16.09 2.19
CA ALA A 208 4.17 -15.63 2.28
C ALA A 208 3.61 -15.24 0.89
N ALA A 209 4.40 -14.53 0.08
CA ALA A 209 4.01 -14.16 -1.28
C ALA A 209 3.80 -15.38 -2.18
N ALA A 210 4.58 -16.44 -2.04
CA ALA A 210 4.41 -17.67 -2.81
C ALA A 210 3.04 -18.33 -2.57
N LEU A 211 2.48 -18.18 -1.37
CA LEU A 211 1.15 -18.66 -0.99
C LEU A 211 0.00 -17.73 -1.46
N CYS A 212 0.31 -16.47 -1.78
CA CYS A 212 -0.69 -15.49 -2.19
C CYS A 212 -0.87 -15.51 -3.72
N PRO A 213 -2.05 -15.93 -4.24
CA PRO A 213 -2.28 -15.98 -5.70
C PRO A 213 -2.27 -14.60 -6.38
N ARG A 214 -2.39 -13.52 -5.60
CA ARG A 214 -2.39 -12.14 -6.08
C ARG A 214 -1.01 -11.48 -6.06
N ALA A 215 0.00 -12.10 -5.42
CA ALA A 215 1.34 -11.53 -5.34
C ALA A 215 2.08 -11.62 -6.70
N ILE A 216 2.81 -10.57 -7.03
CA ILE A 216 3.58 -10.50 -8.28
C ILE A 216 4.86 -11.37 -8.24
N ARG A 217 5.54 -11.43 -7.09
CA ARG A 217 6.78 -12.19 -6.91
C ARG A 217 6.52 -13.46 -6.10
N ARG A 218 6.24 -14.57 -6.78
CA ARG A 218 5.85 -15.84 -6.14
C ARG A 218 6.93 -16.92 -6.14
N THR A 219 7.97 -16.78 -6.95
CA THR A 219 9.11 -17.70 -6.93
C THR A 219 9.86 -17.60 -5.60
N THR A 220 10.02 -18.70 -4.89
CA THR A 220 10.69 -18.71 -3.59
C THR A 220 12.20 -18.53 -3.71
N PHE A 221 12.87 -18.16 -2.63
CA PHE A 221 14.33 -18.06 -2.65
C PHE A 221 15.00 -19.42 -2.72
N GLU A 222 14.38 -20.48 -2.25
CA GLU A 222 14.85 -21.86 -2.42
C GLU A 222 14.86 -22.28 -3.90
N GLU A 223 13.80 -21.93 -4.64
CA GLU A 223 13.74 -22.17 -6.09
C GLU A 223 14.80 -21.35 -6.83
N MET A 224 14.98 -20.10 -6.49
CA MET A 224 15.99 -19.21 -7.09
C MET A 224 17.41 -19.67 -6.76
N ALA A 225 17.66 -20.09 -5.54
CA ALA A 225 18.96 -20.65 -5.12
C ALA A 225 19.32 -21.89 -5.93
N LYS A 226 18.37 -22.82 -6.04
CA LYS A 226 18.55 -24.05 -6.81
C LYS A 226 18.82 -23.78 -8.29
N GLU A 227 18.08 -22.85 -8.89
CA GLU A 227 18.28 -22.43 -10.29
C GLU A 227 19.65 -21.80 -10.50
N ALA A 228 20.14 -21.06 -9.50
CA ALA A 228 21.47 -20.44 -9.51
C ALA A 228 22.61 -21.37 -9.10
N GLY A 229 22.32 -22.66 -8.77
CA GLY A 229 23.31 -23.66 -8.42
C GLY A 229 23.79 -23.61 -6.97
N TYR A 230 23.00 -23.06 -6.05
CA TYR A 230 23.29 -23.07 -4.61
C TYR A 230 22.47 -24.16 -3.92
N ASP A 231 23.13 -24.91 -3.03
CA ASP A 231 22.48 -25.90 -2.18
C ASP A 231 21.86 -25.26 -0.92
N ASP A 232 22.42 -24.14 -0.46
CA ASP A 232 21.95 -23.39 0.70
C ASP A 232 21.33 -22.04 0.27
N VAL A 233 20.08 -21.81 0.67
CA VAL A 233 19.37 -20.56 0.38
C VAL A 233 20.04 -19.35 1.03
N TRP A 234 20.67 -19.50 2.17
CA TRP A 234 21.33 -18.39 2.86
C TRP A 234 22.63 -17.97 2.18
N GLU A 235 23.36 -18.95 1.59
CA GLU A 235 24.49 -18.63 0.71
C GLU A 235 24.02 -17.85 -0.52
N TYR A 236 22.93 -18.30 -1.16
CA TYR A 236 22.33 -17.56 -2.28
C TYR A 236 21.93 -16.15 -1.89
N MET A 237 21.23 -15.98 -0.75
CA MET A 237 20.74 -14.68 -0.28
C MET A 237 21.87 -13.65 -0.07
N LYS A 238 23.09 -14.11 0.22
CA LYS A 238 24.28 -13.26 0.41
C LYS A 238 25.22 -13.22 -0.79
N SER A 239 24.90 -13.97 -1.85
CA SER A 239 25.76 -14.12 -3.03
C SER A 239 25.68 -12.91 -3.98
N PRO A 240 26.57 -12.84 -4.97
CA PRO A 240 26.47 -11.88 -6.08
C PRO A 240 25.20 -12.01 -6.91
N ASN A 241 24.48 -13.14 -6.86
CA ASN A 241 23.20 -13.34 -7.53
C ASN A 241 22.05 -12.59 -6.84
N ASN A 242 22.27 -12.11 -5.60
CA ASN A 242 21.41 -11.17 -4.88
C ASN A 242 22.25 -9.93 -4.48
N PRO A 243 22.63 -9.10 -5.45
CA PRO A 243 23.57 -8.02 -5.21
C PRO A 243 23.03 -6.96 -4.24
N LYS A 244 23.94 -6.29 -3.55
CA LYS A 244 23.63 -5.07 -2.81
C LYS A 244 23.36 -3.94 -3.80
N MET A 245 22.25 -3.24 -3.61
CA MET A 245 21.88 -2.04 -4.36
C MET A 245 22.37 -0.78 -3.65
N THR A 246 22.40 -0.83 -2.32
CA THR A 246 22.89 0.23 -1.44
C THR A 246 23.86 -0.35 -0.41
N GLN A 247 24.20 0.38 0.64
CA GLN A 247 25.08 -0.11 1.70
C GLN A 247 24.48 -1.34 2.41
N TYR A 248 23.18 -1.34 2.67
CA TYR A 248 22.49 -2.38 3.44
C TYR A 248 21.51 -3.21 2.61
N LEU A 249 20.80 -2.57 1.66
CA LEU A 249 19.74 -3.22 0.91
C LEU A 249 20.28 -4.07 -0.24
N ARG A 250 19.72 -5.27 -0.38
CA ARG A 250 19.90 -6.16 -1.52
C ARG A 250 18.66 -6.15 -2.42
N THR A 251 18.80 -6.61 -3.65
CA THR A 251 17.67 -6.73 -4.59
C THR A 251 16.49 -7.52 -3.99
N SER A 252 16.76 -8.51 -3.13
CA SER A 252 15.73 -9.28 -2.43
C SER A 252 14.98 -8.49 -1.37
N SER A 253 15.61 -7.46 -0.79
CA SER A 253 15.05 -6.64 0.29
C SER A 253 14.19 -5.50 -0.22
N ASP A 254 14.23 -5.23 -1.53
CA ASP A 254 13.46 -4.16 -2.16
C ASP A 254 12.16 -4.68 -2.78
N SER A 255 11.10 -3.90 -2.68
CA SER A 255 9.83 -4.19 -3.33
C SER A 255 9.89 -3.84 -4.82
N CYS A 256 9.16 -4.57 -5.64
CA CYS A 256 8.94 -4.12 -7.02
C CYS A 256 7.78 -3.13 -7.08
N VAL A 257 7.84 -2.21 -8.02
CA VAL A 257 6.67 -1.42 -8.40
C VAL A 257 5.67 -2.35 -9.09
N ALA A 258 4.41 -2.24 -8.72
CA ALA A 258 3.33 -3.05 -9.25
C ALA A 258 2.06 -2.24 -9.39
N ASP A 259 1.27 -2.57 -10.40
CA ASP A 259 -0.09 -2.08 -10.57
C ASP A 259 -1.07 -2.98 -9.85
N GLY A 260 -2.21 -2.45 -9.46
CA GLY A 260 -3.28 -3.22 -8.83
C GLY A 260 -4.24 -2.34 -8.06
N ALA A 261 -5.26 -3.00 -7.50
CA ALA A 261 -6.25 -2.36 -6.66
C ALA A 261 -6.72 -3.28 -5.55
N ALA A 262 -7.14 -2.67 -4.45
CA ALA A 262 -7.84 -3.34 -3.37
C ALA A 262 -8.99 -2.46 -2.86
N ALA A 263 -10.07 -3.09 -2.44
CA ALA A 263 -11.24 -2.41 -1.90
C ALA A 263 -11.90 -3.22 -0.79
N CYS A 264 -12.65 -2.54 0.07
CA CYS A 264 -13.50 -3.21 1.06
C CYS A 264 -14.80 -2.44 1.30
N ILE A 265 -15.78 -3.18 1.84
CA ILE A 265 -17.05 -2.64 2.33
C ILE A 265 -16.97 -2.51 3.84
N VAL A 266 -17.28 -1.33 4.34
CA VAL A 266 -17.24 -0.94 5.75
C VAL A 266 -18.66 -0.62 6.23
N VAL A 267 -19.05 -1.19 7.38
CA VAL A 267 -20.39 -1.03 7.96
C VAL A 267 -20.30 -0.89 9.49
N PRO A 268 -21.37 -0.41 10.16
CA PRO A 268 -21.45 -0.53 11.62
C PRO A 268 -21.43 -2.00 12.05
N THR A 269 -20.71 -2.31 13.13
CA THR A 269 -20.58 -3.71 13.62
C THR A 269 -21.93 -4.37 13.93
N GLU A 270 -22.91 -3.59 14.42
CA GLU A 270 -24.28 -4.08 14.68
C GLU A 270 -25.02 -4.54 13.41
N MET A 271 -24.60 -4.08 12.24
CA MET A 271 -25.16 -4.50 10.95
C MET A 271 -24.36 -5.63 10.28
N ALA A 272 -23.14 -5.89 10.72
CA ALA A 272 -22.19 -6.75 10.02
C ALA A 272 -22.73 -8.18 9.74
N GLY A 273 -23.50 -8.74 10.68
CA GLY A 273 -24.13 -10.05 10.52
C GLY A 273 -25.19 -10.16 9.40
N GLN A 274 -25.59 -9.03 8.79
CA GLN A 274 -26.47 -9.04 7.61
C GLN A 274 -25.72 -9.33 6.32
N PHE A 275 -24.39 -9.15 6.31
CA PHE A 275 -23.53 -9.22 5.14
C PHE A 275 -22.62 -10.46 5.15
N THR A 276 -22.12 -10.85 6.32
CA THR A 276 -21.18 -11.97 6.44
C THR A 276 -21.26 -12.60 7.83
N ASP A 277 -20.92 -13.89 7.91
CA ASP A 277 -20.75 -14.63 9.18
C ASP A 277 -19.33 -14.46 9.77
N LYS A 278 -18.43 -13.76 9.06
CA LYS A 278 -17.03 -13.54 9.45
C LYS A 278 -16.62 -12.06 9.33
N PRO A 279 -17.32 -11.15 10.01
CA PRO A 279 -16.93 -9.74 9.99
C PRO A 279 -15.57 -9.54 10.66
N ILE A 280 -14.81 -8.58 10.14
CA ILE A 280 -13.54 -8.16 10.75
C ILE A 280 -13.77 -6.81 11.42
N GLU A 281 -13.81 -6.80 12.73
CA GLU A 281 -13.98 -5.58 13.51
C GLU A 281 -12.71 -4.73 13.49
N VAL A 282 -12.87 -3.42 13.29
CA VAL A 282 -11.78 -2.43 13.38
C VAL A 282 -11.70 -1.95 14.82
N LEU A 283 -10.70 -2.42 15.55
CA LEU A 283 -10.54 -2.13 16.99
C LEU A 283 -9.98 -0.74 17.27
N GLY A 284 -9.21 -0.18 16.35
CA GLY A 284 -8.61 1.14 16.51
C GLY A 284 -7.84 1.60 15.29
N ILE A 285 -7.61 2.89 15.23
CA ILE A 285 -6.84 3.57 14.20
C ILE A 285 -5.75 4.39 14.88
N GLY A 286 -4.55 4.40 14.33
CA GLY A 286 -3.46 5.26 14.76
C GLY A 286 -2.80 5.92 13.55
N ALA A 287 -2.62 7.22 13.60
CA ALA A 287 -1.98 7.99 12.54
C ALA A 287 -0.93 8.95 13.12
N SER A 288 0.15 9.14 12.41
CA SER A 288 1.22 10.05 12.81
C SER A 288 1.97 10.58 11.60
N VAL A 289 2.30 11.86 11.66
CA VAL A 289 3.19 12.54 10.71
C VAL A 289 4.41 13.00 11.48
N LEU A 290 5.59 12.69 10.98
CA LEU A 290 6.87 13.13 11.54
C LEU A 290 7.68 13.89 10.50
N ASP A 291 8.74 14.58 10.97
CA ASP A 291 9.67 15.28 10.09
C ASP A 291 10.29 14.34 9.05
N ALA A 292 10.13 14.70 7.78
CA ALA A 292 10.69 13.97 6.65
C ALA A 292 12.12 14.42 6.28
N ILE A 293 12.49 15.65 6.66
CA ILE A 293 13.73 16.29 6.20
C ILE A 293 14.96 15.77 6.96
N VAL A 294 14.81 15.44 8.21
CA VAL A 294 15.86 14.83 9.03
C VAL A 294 15.30 13.59 9.69
N PRO A 295 15.88 12.41 9.46
CA PRO A 295 15.43 11.19 10.09
C PRO A 295 15.70 11.26 11.60
N HIS A 296 14.76 11.80 12.36
CA HIS A 296 14.77 11.73 13.81
C HIS A 296 14.38 10.34 14.24
N LEU A 297 15.33 9.58 14.72
CA LEU A 297 15.16 8.19 15.11
C LEU A 297 14.35 8.00 16.38
N GLU A 298 14.31 9.02 17.23
CA GLU A 298 13.61 8.95 18.51
C GLU A 298 12.08 8.79 18.34
N LYS A 299 11.54 9.21 17.18
CA LYS A 299 10.10 9.15 16.92
C LYS A 299 9.85 8.74 15.48
N LYS A 300 9.59 7.46 15.25
CA LYS A 300 9.13 6.97 13.95
C LYS A 300 7.63 7.10 13.84
N ALA A 301 7.12 7.62 12.72
CA ALA A 301 5.68 7.77 12.49
C ALA A 301 4.93 6.46 12.72
N THR A 302 5.43 5.35 12.17
CA THR A 302 4.85 4.01 12.36
C THR A 302 4.81 3.58 13.83
N ALA A 303 5.89 3.82 14.58
CA ALA A 303 5.94 3.48 16.00
C ALA A 303 4.96 4.31 16.82
N GLU A 304 4.82 5.60 16.51
CA GLU A 304 3.85 6.48 17.17
C GLU A 304 2.40 6.07 16.85
N ALA A 305 2.11 5.77 15.59
CA ALA A 305 0.79 5.26 15.18
C ALA A 305 0.45 3.93 15.88
N ALA A 306 1.42 2.99 15.94
CA ALA A 306 1.26 1.73 16.66
C ALA A 306 1.02 1.96 18.17
N ARG A 307 1.78 2.85 18.81
CA ARG A 307 1.59 3.20 20.22
C ARG A 307 0.16 3.69 20.49
N GLN A 308 -0.38 4.54 19.63
CA GLN A 308 -1.77 5.02 19.72
C GLN A 308 -2.77 3.88 19.71
N VAL A 309 -2.60 2.91 18.80
CA VAL A 309 -3.49 1.74 18.70
C VAL A 309 -3.37 0.85 19.94
N TYR A 310 -2.15 0.56 20.39
CA TYR A 310 -1.94 -0.26 21.60
C TYR A 310 -2.53 0.38 22.86
N GLU A 311 -2.34 1.69 23.04
CA GLU A 311 -2.96 2.42 24.16
C GLU A 311 -4.49 2.43 24.08
N LEU A 312 -5.04 2.53 22.89
CA LEU A 312 -6.48 2.54 22.66
C LEU A 312 -7.12 1.18 22.92
N THR A 313 -6.49 0.11 22.43
CA THR A 313 -7.06 -1.24 22.40
C THR A 313 -6.63 -2.10 23.58
N GLY A 314 -5.53 -1.75 24.26
CA GLY A 314 -4.90 -2.58 25.29
C GLY A 314 -4.15 -3.79 24.75
N LEU A 315 -4.00 -3.91 23.43
CA LEU A 315 -3.19 -4.95 22.79
C LEU A 315 -1.70 -4.63 22.90
N THR A 316 -0.88 -5.63 22.66
CA THR A 316 0.60 -5.50 22.59
C THR A 316 1.12 -6.14 21.30
N ALA A 317 2.35 -5.78 20.93
CA ALA A 317 3.04 -6.39 19.80
C ALA A 317 3.36 -7.87 20.03
#